data_9cec4f5ec6405af50f0ea10c7f53d7ef
#
_entry.id   9cec4f5ec6405af50f0ea10c7f53d7ef
#
_cell.length_a   1.000
_cell.length_b   1.000
_cell.length_c   1.000
_cell.angle_alpha   90.00
_cell.angle_beta   90.00
_cell.angle_gamma   90.00
#
_symmetry.space_group_name_H-M   'P 1'
#
loop_
_entity.id
_entity.type
_entity.pdbx_description
1 polymer ?
#
loop_
_entity_poly.entity_id
_entity_poly.type
_entity_poly.pdbx_seq_one_letter_code
_entity_poly.pdbx_strand_id
1 'polypeptide(L)'
;MTCAQTTIWALLEYYGNKYNIYRPTTPSEIKRILESFSYERQLPSSGLTYNQISVALRSLGFGSKVYTKGTNVERFNRLLACYVESGIPIVIALKGPDIGHAVVCIGREDIDKSEVRNHQTTSPSGKIYYDWNDTVASKRIVLNDDNLPNYQLGNLSLPCDYYRQILGPGSAWQYVGITQFIAPLYSKIYMDAEAAMGLSTIVLDTYIQITNQVKRTFLTSGRTLREHIANLHSISNDARIALLQIDLPKFVWVTELSTIDEFENDMVNSLLL
;
A
#
# COMPACT_ATOMS: atom_id res chain seq x y z
N MET A 1 0.94 17.76 20.06
CA MET A 1 0.81 17.30 18.65
C MET A 1 -0.15 16.13 18.68
N THR A 2 -1.04 15.95 17.70
CA THR A 2 -1.89 14.76 17.61
C THR A 2 -1.17 13.69 16.80
N CYS A 3 -1.46 12.41 17.05
CA CYS A 3 -0.88 11.28 16.31
C CYS A 3 -0.99 11.46 14.78
N ALA A 4 -2.13 11.94 14.27
CA ALA A 4 -2.31 12.19 12.86
C ALA A 4 -1.40 13.30 12.28
N GLN A 5 -1.08 14.34 13.05
CA GLN A 5 -0.11 15.36 12.63
C GLN A 5 1.30 14.79 12.56
N THR A 6 1.69 13.98 13.54
CA THR A 6 2.98 13.26 13.54
C THR A 6 3.08 12.31 12.37
N THR A 7 2.01 11.58 12.09
CA THR A 7 1.91 10.67 10.94
C THR A 7 2.10 11.39 9.60
N ILE A 8 1.42 12.53 9.39
CA ILE A 8 1.60 13.37 8.19
C ILE A 8 3.05 13.86 8.10
N TRP A 9 3.60 14.34 9.21
CA TRP A 9 4.98 14.84 9.25
C TRP A 9 5.99 13.75 8.90
N ALA A 10 5.87 12.55 9.47
CA ALA A 10 6.74 11.43 9.15
C ALA A 10 6.70 11.06 7.65
N LEU A 11 5.52 11.08 7.04
CA LEU A 11 5.38 10.90 5.59
C LEU A 11 6.09 11.99 4.78
N LEU A 12 5.95 13.26 5.18
CA LEU A 12 6.56 14.37 4.48
C LEU A 12 8.08 14.36 4.57
N GLU A 13 8.64 13.97 5.71
CA GLU A 13 10.08 13.75 5.87
C GLU A 13 10.58 12.64 4.92
N TYR A 14 9.86 11.52 4.86
CA TYR A 14 10.21 10.44 3.92
C TYR A 14 10.19 10.92 2.47
N TYR A 15 9.09 11.56 2.04
CA TYR A 15 8.93 11.99 0.65
C TYR A 15 9.84 13.17 0.30
N GLY A 16 10.09 14.10 1.22
CA GLY A 16 11.01 15.21 1.05
C GLY A 16 12.46 14.75 0.84
N ASN A 17 12.88 13.69 1.54
CA ASN A 17 14.19 13.08 1.33
C ASN A 17 14.28 12.28 0.02
N LYS A 18 13.18 11.75 -0.48
CA LYS A 18 13.16 10.88 -1.68
C LYS A 18 12.93 11.65 -2.98
N TYR A 19 12.21 12.78 -2.93
CA TYR A 19 11.78 13.50 -4.13
C TYR A 19 11.92 15.02 -3.97
N ASN A 20 12.67 15.66 -4.86
CA ASN A 20 12.97 17.10 -4.82
C ASN A 20 11.75 18.04 -4.92
N ILE A 21 10.60 17.55 -5.37
CA ILE A 21 9.37 18.35 -5.48
C ILE A 21 8.64 18.50 -4.14
N TYR A 22 8.92 17.64 -3.19
CA TYR A 22 8.36 17.73 -1.84
C TYR A 22 9.37 18.41 -0.92
N ARG A 23 8.87 19.32 -0.09
CA ARG A 23 9.69 20.01 0.90
C ARG A 23 9.37 19.47 2.29
N PRO A 24 10.35 19.32 3.14
CA PRO A 24 10.12 19.09 4.56
C PRO A 24 9.16 20.16 5.09
N THR A 25 8.17 19.75 5.83
CA THR A 25 7.11 20.63 6.34
C THR A 25 7.10 20.54 7.85
N THR A 26 6.99 21.66 8.54
CA THR A 26 6.94 21.67 10.00
C THR A 26 5.55 21.28 10.50
N PRO A 27 5.44 20.70 11.71
CA PRO A 27 4.15 20.44 12.34
C PRO A 27 3.25 21.67 12.47
N SER A 28 3.85 22.86 12.65
CA SER A 28 3.11 24.12 12.72
C SER A 28 2.49 24.49 11.36
N GLU A 29 3.15 24.21 10.28
CA GLU A 29 2.59 24.43 8.94
C GLU A 29 1.47 23.44 8.62
N ILE A 30 1.62 22.17 8.98
CA ILE A 30 0.54 21.18 8.88
C ILE A 30 -0.69 21.66 9.66
N LYS A 31 -0.48 22.17 10.89
CA LYS A 31 -1.56 22.76 11.69
C LYS A 31 -2.23 23.92 10.98
N ARG A 32 -1.45 24.86 10.42
CA ARG A 32 -1.98 26.03 9.68
C ARG A 32 -2.81 25.62 8.47
N ILE A 33 -2.36 24.60 7.71
CA ILE A 33 -3.13 24.05 6.59
C ILE A 33 -4.46 23.48 7.09
N LEU A 34 -4.44 22.72 8.16
CA LEU A 34 -5.64 22.10 8.73
C LEU A 34 -6.64 23.11 9.29
N GLU A 35 -6.14 24.19 9.91
CA GLU A 35 -6.99 25.29 10.43
C GLU A 35 -7.79 25.96 9.31
N SER A 36 -7.24 26.08 8.11
CA SER A 36 -7.92 26.69 6.96
C SER A 36 -9.10 25.86 6.43
N PHE A 37 -9.15 24.57 6.75
CA PHE A 37 -10.17 23.61 6.28
C PHE A 37 -11.04 23.03 7.40
N SER A 38 -10.79 23.41 8.66
CA SER A 38 -11.54 22.89 9.81
C SER A 38 -12.53 23.91 10.30
N TYR A 39 -13.80 23.53 10.28
CA TYR A 39 -14.89 24.32 10.90
C TYR A 39 -15.04 23.99 12.40
N GLU A 40 -14.37 22.94 12.87
CA GLU A 40 -14.46 22.51 14.26
C GLU A 40 -13.32 23.11 15.11
N ARG A 41 -13.63 23.33 16.40
CA ARG A 41 -12.64 23.83 17.37
C ARG A 41 -11.49 22.84 17.51
N GLN A 42 -10.27 23.32 17.33
CA GLN A 42 -9.06 22.50 17.37
C GLN A 42 -8.51 22.23 18.79
N LEU A 43 -9.02 22.92 19.81
CA LEU A 43 -8.54 22.80 21.19
C LEU A 43 -9.71 22.80 22.18
N PRO A 44 -9.85 21.77 23.03
CA PRO A 44 -9.17 20.47 22.97
C PRO A 44 -9.58 19.69 21.73
N SER A 45 -8.61 19.07 21.05
CA SER A 45 -8.83 18.35 19.80
C SER A 45 -9.15 16.89 20.10
N SER A 46 -10.20 16.35 19.47
CA SER A 46 -10.47 14.91 19.43
C SER A 46 -9.58 14.15 18.45
N GLY A 47 -8.58 14.83 17.85
CA GLY A 47 -7.74 14.30 16.78
C GLY A 47 -8.23 14.75 15.40
N LEU A 48 -7.52 14.33 14.36
CA LEU A 48 -7.90 14.61 12.96
C LEU A 48 -8.72 13.47 12.39
N THR A 49 -9.74 13.83 11.64
CA THR A 49 -10.47 12.87 10.80
C THR A 49 -9.61 12.47 9.60
N TYR A 50 -9.88 11.30 9.03
CA TYR A 50 -9.21 10.84 7.80
C TYR A 50 -9.42 11.79 6.62
N ASN A 51 -10.56 12.50 6.55
CA ASN A 51 -10.80 13.52 5.54
C ASN A 51 -9.83 14.71 5.71
N GLN A 52 -9.61 15.17 6.93
CA GLN A 52 -8.64 16.23 7.22
C GLN A 52 -7.22 15.81 6.86
N ILE A 53 -6.83 14.57 7.15
CA ILE A 53 -5.52 14.03 6.73
C ILE A 53 -5.41 14.03 5.20
N SER A 54 -6.45 13.56 4.50
CA SER A 54 -6.49 13.55 3.03
C SER A 54 -6.39 14.95 2.44
N VAL A 55 -7.09 15.93 3.00
CA VAL A 55 -7.04 17.33 2.56
C VAL A 55 -5.65 17.92 2.80
N ALA A 56 -5.04 17.68 3.95
CA ALA A 56 -3.67 18.14 4.22
C ALA A 56 -2.67 17.57 3.21
N LEU A 57 -2.72 16.28 2.91
CA LEU A 57 -1.86 15.65 1.92
C LEU A 57 -2.05 16.25 0.52
N ARG A 58 -3.31 16.52 0.12
CA ARG A 58 -3.60 17.18 -1.17
C ARG A 58 -3.03 18.60 -1.23
N SER A 59 -3.17 19.37 -0.16
CA SER A 59 -2.62 20.72 -0.05
C SER A 59 -1.08 20.73 -0.13
N LEU A 60 -0.45 19.61 0.21
CA LEU A 60 1.00 19.39 0.14
C LEU A 60 1.45 18.74 -1.16
N GLY A 61 0.57 18.62 -2.15
CA GLY A 61 0.90 18.20 -3.52
C GLY A 61 0.77 16.71 -3.81
N PHE A 62 0.16 15.93 -2.90
CA PHE A 62 -0.11 14.50 -3.14
C PHE A 62 -1.49 14.27 -3.77
N GLY A 63 -1.61 13.27 -4.65
CA GLY A 63 -2.89 12.65 -4.95
C GLY A 63 -3.28 11.75 -3.78
N SER A 64 -4.16 12.22 -2.90
CA SER A 64 -4.59 11.43 -1.73
C SER A 64 -5.81 10.59 -2.05
N LYS A 65 -5.72 9.27 -1.89
CA LYS A 65 -6.84 8.33 -2.04
C LYS A 65 -7.17 7.71 -0.68
N VAL A 66 -8.43 7.82 -0.29
CA VAL A 66 -8.96 7.24 0.94
C VAL A 66 -9.70 5.95 0.62
N TYR A 67 -9.39 4.89 1.33
CA TYR A 67 -10.09 3.61 1.29
C TYR A 67 -10.74 3.35 2.64
N THR A 68 -12.03 3.03 2.61
CA THR A 68 -12.80 2.72 3.82
C THR A 68 -13.10 1.22 3.86
N LYS A 69 -12.88 0.61 5.01
CA LYS A 69 -13.19 -0.79 5.25
C LYS A 69 -14.72 -0.97 5.23
N GLY A 70 -15.22 -1.58 4.18
CA GLY A 70 -16.62 -1.91 4.01
C GLY A 70 -16.92 -3.37 4.34
N THR A 71 -17.98 -3.91 3.76
CA THR A 71 -18.37 -5.31 3.92
C THR A 71 -17.40 -6.28 3.24
N ASN A 72 -16.76 -5.88 2.15
CA ASN A 72 -15.74 -6.69 1.47
C ASN A 72 -14.35 -6.42 2.08
N VAL A 73 -14.09 -7.09 3.19
CA VAL A 73 -12.84 -6.97 3.96
C VAL A 73 -11.63 -7.50 3.17
N GLU A 74 -11.80 -8.57 2.42
CA GLU A 74 -10.73 -9.16 1.61
C GLU A 74 -10.24 -8.19 0.55
N ARG A 75 -11.15 -7.56 -0.19
CA ARG A 75 -10.79 -6.53 -1.16
C ARG A 75 -10.05 -5.35 -0.52
N PHE A 76 -10.51 -4.89 0.64
CA PHE A 76 -9.85 -3.81 1.38
C PHE A 76 -8.43 -4.19 1.76
N ASN A 77 -8.23 -5.39 2.31
CA ASN A 77 -6.93 -5.90 2.71
C ASN A 77 -5.99 -6.09 1.51
N ARG A 78 -6.51 -6.60 0.39
CA ARG A 78 -5.75 -6.76 -0.86
C ARG A 78 -5.29 -5.42 -1.43
N LEU A 79 -6.13 -4.39 -1.42
CA LEU A 79 -5.75 -3.05 -1.84
C LEU A 79 -4.65 -2.45 -0.97
N LEU A 80 -4.74 -2.63 0.36
CA LEU A 80 -3.70 -2.23 1.28
C LEU A 80 -2.38 -2.95 0.98
N ALA A 81 -2.43 -4.28 0.81
CA ALA A 81 -1.27 -5.09 0.47
C ALA A 81 -0.61 -4.66 -0.85
N CYS A 82 -1.41 -4.24 -1.83
CA CYS A 82 -0.93 -3.74 -3.12
C CYS A 82 -0.03 -2.50 -2.95
N TYR A 83 -0.41 -1.55 -2.09
CA TYR A 83 0.43 -0.37 -1.78
C TYR A 83 1.67 -0.75 -0.96
N VAL A 84 1.53 -1.69 -0.03
CA VAL A 84 2.67 -2.20 0.76
C VAL A 84 3.71 -2.85 -0.16
N GLU A 85 3.29 -3.70 -1.09
CA GLU A 85 4.16 -4.30 -2.12
C GLU A 85 4.79 -3.26 -3.05
N SER A 86 4.12 -2.15 -3.28
CA SER A 86 4.64 -1.03 -4.06
C SER A 86 5.67 -0.18 -3.30
N GLY A 87 5.93 -0.44 -2.01
CA GLY A 87 6.81 0.35 -1.17
C GLY A 87 6.29 1.78 -0.94
N ILE A 88 4.97 1.98 -0.98
CA ILE A 88 4.32 3.26 -0.71
C ILE A 88 3.92 3.29 0.76
N PRO A 89 4.49 4.18 1.58
CA PRO A 89 4.02 4.37 2.94
C PRO A 89 2.57 4.85 2.94
N ILE A 90 1.73 4.24 3.75
CA ILE A 90 0.29 4.56 3.84
C ILE A 90 -0.08 4.95 5.26
N VAL A 91 -1.01 5.89 5.39
CA VAL A 91 -1.60 6.22 6.69
C VAL A 91 -2.71 5.22 6.99
N ILE A 92 -2.64 4.61 8.15
CA ILE A 92 -3.69 3.72 8.67
C ILE A 92 -4.45 4.44 9.77
N ALA A 93 -5.77 4.54 9.62
CA ALA A 93 -6.67 5.02 10.64
C ALA A 93 -7.18 3.85 11.48
N LEU A 94 -6.88 3.92 12.75
CA LEU A 94 -7.19 2.93 13.77
C LEU A 94 -8.34 3.44 14.64
N LYS A 95 -9.32 2.59 14.91
CA LYS A 95 -10.45 2.93 15.77
C LYS A 95 -10.84 1.77 16.67
N GLY A 96 -11.00 2.08 17.95
CA GLY A 96 -11.62 1.24 18.98
C GLY A 96 -12.79 1.97 19.63
N PRO A 97 -13.39 1.41 20.69
CA PRO A 97 -14.51 2.03 21.41
C PRO A 97 -14.19 3.46 21.90
N ASP A 98 -13.03 3.64 22.52
CA ASP A 98 -12.60 4.93 23.10
C ASP A 98 -11.24 5.38 22.54
N ILE A 99 -10.73 4.72 21.50
CA ILE A 99 -9.42 5.00 20.91
C ILE A 99 -9.58 5.37 19.45
N GLY A 100 -9.06 6.55 19.09
CA GLY A 100 -8.81 6.95 17.71
C GLY A 100 -7.31 7.21 17.55
N HIS A 101 -6.67 6.53 16.60
CA HIS A 101 -5.22 6.65 16.39
C HIS A 101 -4.87 6.59 14.90
N ALA A 102 -3.72 7.14 14.54
CA ALA A 102 -3.20 7.07 13.18
C ALA A 102 -1.72 6.68 13.22
N VAL A 103 -1.35 5.75 12.37
CA VAL A 103 0.01 5.24 12.23
C VAL A 103 0.43 5.20 10.75
N VAL A 104 1.72 5.10 10.48
CA VAL A 104 2.23 4.88 9.12
C VAL A 104 2.59 3.41 8.95
N CYS A 105 2.00 2.76 7.97
CA CYS A 105 2.49 1.47 7.49
C CYS A 105 3.59 1.72 6.47
N ILE A 106 4.76 1.12 6.69
CA ILE A 106 5.97 1.34 5.89
C ILE A 106 6.45 0.08 5.16
N GLY A 107 5.82 -1.04 5.41
CA GLY A 107 6.20 -2.32 4.79
C GLY A 107 5.51 -3.51 5.43
N ARG A 108 6.08 -4.65 5.25
CA ARG A 108 5.64 -5.94 5.79
C ARG A 108 6.82 -6.77 6.30
N GLU A 109 6.54 -7.81 7.06
CA GLU A 109 7.52 -8.85 7.38
C GLU A 109 7.94 -9.62 6.12
N ASP A 110 9.05 -10.31 6.22
CA ASP A 110 9.46 -11.24 5.17
C ASP A 110 8.50 -12.43 5.07
N ILE A 111 8.25 -12.89 3.85
CA ILE A 111 7.27 -13.94 3.55
C ILE A 111 7.93 -14.98 2.67
N ASP A 112 7.86 -16.24 3.06
CA ASP A 112 8.23 -17.35 2.20
C ASP A 112 7.30 -17.38 0.97
N LYS A 113 7.89 -17.35 -0.21
CA LYS A 113 7.12 -17.31 -1.47
C LYS A 113 6.25 -18.54 -1.68
N SER A 114 6.63 -19.68 -1.12
CA SER A 114 5.83 -20.91 -1.18
C SER A 114 4.44 -20.76 -0.53
N GLU A 115 4.28 -19.81 0.38
CA GLU A 115 3.01 -19.55 1.05
C GLU A 115 1.90 -19.03 0.09
N VAL A 116 2.25 -18.56 -1.09
CA VAL A 116 1.28 -18.15 -2.12
C VAL A 116 0.32 -19.28 -2.49
N ARG A 117 0.76 -20.53 -2.34
CA ARG A 117 -0.06 -21.75 -2.58
C ARG A 117 -1.34 -21.79 -1.72
N ASN A 118 -1.36 -21.09 -0.59
CA ASN A 118 -2.49 -21.02 0.33
C ASN A 118 -3.54 -19.97 -0.07
N HIS A 119 -3.24 -19.14 -1.07
CA HIS A 119 -4.07 -17.99 -1.46
C HIS A 119 -4.56 -18.13 -2.91
N GLN A 120 -5.29 -19.22 -3.15
CA GLN A 120 -5.95 -19.47 -4.43
C GLN A 120 -7.19 -18.58 -4.57
N THR A 121 -7.35 -17.94 -5.71
CA THR A 121 -8.52 -17.15 -6.09
C THR A 121 -9.03 -17.57 -7.45
N THR A 122 -10.32 -17.37 -7.67
CA THR A 122 -10.96 -17.67 -8.97
C THR A 122 -11.45 -16.37 -9.57
N SER A 123 -11.09 -16.14 -10.83
CA SER A 123 -11.57 -14.99 -11.59
C SER A 123 -13.05 -15.14 -12.00
N PRO A 124 -13.73 -14.09 -12.44
CA PRO A 124 -15.09 -14.14 -12.95
C PRO A 124 -15.28 -15.16 -14.10
N SER A 125 -14.26 -15.37 -14.95
CA SER A 125 -14.28 -16.37 -16.03
C SER A 125 -13.98 -17.80 -15.57
N GLY A 126 -13.79 -18.03 -14.27
CA GLY A 126 -13.50 -19.35 -13.71
C GLY A 126 -12.03 -19.77 -13.76
N LYS A 127 -11.11 -18.85 -14.13
CA LYS A 127 -9.67 -19.13 -14.13
C LYS A 127 -9.12 -19.08 -12.71
N ILE A 128 -8.20 -19.98 -12.40
CA ILE A 128 -7.58 -20.11 -11.09
C ILE A 128 -6.23 -19.38 -11.09
N TYR A 129 -6.03 -18.55 -10.09
CA TYR A 129 -4.78 -17.84 -9.80
C TYR A 129 -4.39 -18.00 -8.35
N TYR A 130 -3.10 -17.87 -8.06
CA TYR A 130 -2.57 -17.70 -6.70
C TYR A 130 -2.22 -16.23 -6.52
N ASP A 131 -2.90 -15.53 -5.61
CA ASP A 131 -2.76 -14.08 -5.48
C ASP A 131 -1.73 -13.73 -4.40
N TRP A 132 -0.57 -13.19 -4.83
CA TRP A 132 0.46 -12.76 -3.90
C TRP A 132 0.03 -11.60 -3.00
N ASN A 133 -0.82 -10.70 -3.49
CA ASN A 133 -1.32 -9.60 -2.67
C ASN A 133 -2.23 -10.11 -1.53
N ASP A 134 -2.94 -11.22 -1.71
CA ASP A 134 -3.68 -11.89 -0.62
C ASP A 134 -2.74 -12.57 0.38
N THR A 135 -1.64 -13.15 -0.10
CA THR A 135 -0.58 -13.69 0.77
C THR A 135 -0.02 -12.58 1.66
N VAL A 136 0.32 -11.43 1.09
CA VAL A 136 0.80 -10.26 1.82
C VAL A 136 -0.25 -9.77 2.83
N ALA A 137 -1.52 -9.72 2.43
CA ALA A 137 -2.62 -9.30 3.30
C ALA A 137 -2.84 -10.22 4.51
N SER A 138 -2.40 -11.48 4.44
CA SER A 138 -2.48 -12.44 5.54
C SER A 138 -1.36 -12.30 6.57
N LYS A 139 -0.32 -11.52 6.27
CA LYS A 139 0.89 -11.40 7.07
C LYS A 139 0.94 -10.11 7.87
N ARG A 140 1.97 -9.98 8.70
CA ARG A 140 2.16 -8.80 9.51
C ARG A 140 2.72 -7.66 8.69
N ILE A 141 2.16 -6.47 8.91
CA ILE A 141 2.65 -5.21 8.38
C ILE A 141 3.55 -4.53 9.40
N VAL A 142 4.47 -3.70 8.90
CA VAL A 142 5.38 -2.91 9.72
C VAL A 142 4.81 -1.51 9.88
N LEU A 143 4.64 -1.10 11.13
CA LEU A 143 4.03 0.16 11.52
C LEU A 143 5.02 1.07 12.23
N ASN A 144 4.98 2.35 11.91
CA ASN A 144 5.55 3.42 12.72
C ASN A 144 4.43 4.06 13.52
N ASP A 145 4.49 3.88 14.82
CA ASP A 145 3.58 4.42 15.82
C ASP A 145 4.32 5.47 16.65
N ASP A 146 3.79 6.69 16.74
CA ASP A 146 4.44 7.78 17.45
C ASP A 146 4.45 7.63 18.99
N ASN A 147 3.70 6.68 19.51
CA ASN A 147 3.69 6.32 20.93
C ASN A 147 4.76 5.30 21.32
N LEU A 148 5.39 4.64 20.35
CA LEU A 148 6.27 3.50 20.58
C LEU A 148 7.53 3.60 19.70
N PRO A 149 8.58 2.82 19.97
CA PRO A 149 9.72 2.69 19.06
C PRO A 149 9.26 2.27 17.66
N ASN A 150 10.01 2.68 16.63
CA ASN A 150 9.72 2.34 15.24
C ASN A 150 9.68 0.83 14.99
N TYR A 151 9.03 0.42 13.89
CA TYR A 151 8.97 -0.97 13.40
C TYR A 151 8.14 -1.91 14.25
N GLN A 152 6.94 -1.45 14.70
CA GLN A 152 5.97 -2.33 15.32
C GLN A 152 5.36 -3.29 14.28
N LEU A 153 5.11 -4.54 14.69
CA LEU A 153 4.49 -5.55 13.84
C LEU A 153 3.04 -5.78 14.25
N GLY A 154 2.12 -5.59 13.33
CA GLY A 154 0.70 -5.86 13.52
C GLY A 154 0.10 -6.55 12.29
N ASN A 155 -0.90 -7.39 12.46
CA ASN A 155 -1.65 -7.94 11.34
C ASN A 155 -2.91 -7.11 11.04
N LEU A 156 -3.53 -7.32 9.87
CA LEU A 156 -4.68 -6.50 9.47
C LEU A 156 -5.94 -6.73 10.31
N SER A 157 -6.03 -7.83 11.03
CA SER A 157 -7.14 -8.14 11.96
C SER A 157 -6.91 -7.60 13.36
N LEU A 158 -5.66 -7.58 13.82
CA LEU A 158 -5.23 -7.11 15.13
C LEU A 158 -4.02 -6.16 14.97
N PRO A 159 -4.22 -4.98 14.41
CA PRO A 159 -3.12 -4.08 14.02
C PRO A 159 -2.31 -3.57 15.21
N CYS A 160 -2.89 -3.56 16.41
CA CYS A 160 -2.30 -3.03 17.63
C CYS A 160 -1.95 -4.13 18.66
N ASP A 161 -1.77 -5.38 18.26
CA ASP A 161 -1.44 -6.48 19.19
C ASP A 161 -0.13 -6.23 19.98
N TYR A 162 0.79 -5.45 19.44
CA TYR A 162 2.01 -5.03 20.13
C TYR A 162 1.72 -4.22 21.42
N TYR A 163 0.61 -3.48 21.52
CA TYR A 163 0.21 -2.83 22.78
C TYR A 163 -0.16 -3.83 23.86
N ARG A 164 -0.72 -4.98 23.50
CA ARG A 164 -1.04 -6.04 24.48
C ARG A 164 0.21 -6.58 25.15
N GLN A 165 1.32 -6.65 24.41
CA GLN A 165 2.60 -7.10 24.97
C GLN A 165 3.16 -6.11 25.99
N ILE A 166 2.88 -4.82 25.83
CA ILE A 166 3.39 -3.72 26.70
C ILE A 166 2.43 -3.46 27.88
N LEU A 167 1.12 -3.39 27.61
CA LEU A 167 0.10 -2.96 28.57
C LEU A 167 -0.63 -4.13 29.25
N GLY A 168 -0.37 -5.37 28.81
CA GLY A 168 -0.99 -6.57 29.33
C GLY A 168 -2.36 -6.91 28.70
N PRO A 169 -2.89 -8.09 29.01
CA PRO A 169 -4.20 -8.54 28.56
C PRO A 169 -5.30 -7.66 29.19
N GLY A 170 -6.31 -7.31 28.37
CA GLY A 170 -7.42 -6.43 28.82
C GLY A 170 -7.23 -4.95 28.43
N SER A 171 -6.12 -4.61 27.82
CA SER A 171 -5.95 -3.26 27.25
C SER A 171 -7.01 -2.97 26.20
N ALA A 172 -7.57 -1.74 26.18
CA ALA A 172 -8.53 -1.30 25.18
C ALA A 172 -7.97 -1.38 23.73
N TRP A 173 -6.65 -1.39 23.58
CA TRP A 173 -5.96 -1.51 22.30
C TRP A 173 -6.22 -2.85 21.57
N GLN A 174 -6.57 -3.91 22.28
CA GLN A 174 -6.93 -5.20 21.68
C GLN A 174 -8.22 -5.14 20.83
N TYR A 175 -9.06 -4.12 21.04
CA TYR A 175 -10.31 -3.92 20.30
C TYR A 175 -10.16 -2.89 19.17
N VAL A 176 -8.95 -2.41 18.94
CA VAL A 176 -8.66 -1.44 17.88
C VAL A 176 -8.51 -2.16 16.54
N GLY A 177 -9.25 -1.71 15.56
CA GLY A 177 -9.19 -2.22 14.20
C GLY A 177 -8.87 -1.15 13.17
N ILE A 178 -8.43 -1.56 12.00
CA ILE A 178 -8.28 -0.67 10.85
C ILE A 178 -9.66 -0.34 10.30
N THR A 179 -9.97 0.94 10.19
CA THR A 179 -11.24 1.42 9.60
C THR A 179 -11.05 2.04 8.22
N GLN A 180 -9.95 2.75 8.02
CA GLN A 180 -9.56 3.33 6.75
C GLN A 180 -8.04 3.26 6.58
N PHE A 181 -7.61 3.38 5.33
CA PHE A 181 -6.24 3.77 5.03
C PHE A 181 -6.20 4.84 3.94
N ILE A 182 -5.13 5.62 3.93
CA ILE A 182 -4.92 6.71 2.99
C ILE A 182 -3.60 6.47 2.27
N ALA A 183 -3.66 6.35 0.94
CA ALA A 183 -2.49 6.26 0.09
C ALA A 183 -2.10 7.66 -0.40
N PRO A 184 -0.93 8.20 0.02
CA PRO A 184 -0.39 9.45 -0.50
C PRO A 184 0.30 9.17 -1.83
N LEU A 185 -0.43 9.37 -2.94
CA LEU A 185 0.08 9.09 -4.26
C LEU A 185 0.93 10.28 -4.76
N TYR A 186 2.10 9.99 -5.28
CA TYR A 186 2.92 10.97 -5.97
C TYR A 186 2.15 11.58 -7.16
N SER A 187 2.33 12.86 -7.42
CA SER A 187 1.55 13.62 -8.43
C SER A 187 1.60 13.07 -9.86
N LYS A 188 2.56 12.17 -10.16
CA LYS A 188 2.68 11.49 -11.46
C LYS A 188 2.23 10.03 -11.44
N ILE A 189 1.49 9.63 -10.42
CA ILE A 189 0.76 8.36 -10.38
C ILE A 189 -0.66 8.67 -10.84
N TYR A 190 -1.01 8.21 -12.05
CA TYR A 190 -2.28 8.57 -12.70
C TYR A 190 -3.42 7.58 -12.42
N MET A 191 -3.09 6.42 -11.82
CA MET A 191 -4.05 5.37 -11.54
C MET A 191 -3.86 4.89 -10.10
N ASP A 192 -4.93 4.58 -9.40
CA ASP A 192 -4.86 3.97 -8.07
C ASP A 192 -4.84 2.42 -8.16
N ALA A 193 -4.55 1.76 -7.03
CA ALA A 193 -4.47 0.30 -6.98
C ALA A 193 -5.79 -0.39 -7.37
N GLU A 194 -6.93 0.22 -7.05
CA GLU A 194 -8.25 -0.34 -7.35
C GLU A 194 -8.50 -0.42 -8.85
N ALA A 195 -8.20 0.66 -9.58
CA ALA A 195 -8.31 0.70 -11.03
C ALA A 195 -7.30 -0.24 -11.70
N ALA A 196 -6.05 -0.28 -11.21
CA ALA A 196 -5.01 -1.14 -11.73
C ALA A 196 -5.37 -2.63 -11.59
N MET A 197 -5.82 -3.04 -10.41
CA MET A 197 -6.26 -4.43 -10.17
C MET A 197 -7.50 -4.80 -10.98
N GLY A 198 -8.44 -3.86 -11.15
CA GLY A 198 -9.62 -4.06 -11.99
C GLY A 198 -9.26 -4.29 -13.46
N LEU A 199 -8.41 -3.43 -14.02
CA LEU A 199 -7.91 -3.58 -15.40
C LEU A 199 -7.12 -4.88 -15.59
N SER A 200 -6.21 -5.18 -14.66
CA SER A 200 -5.47 -6.44 -14.65
C SER A 200 -6.40 -7.65 -14.70
N THR A 201 -7.46 -7.68 -13.90
CA THR A 201 -8.43 -8.76 -13.88
C THR A 201 -9.18 -8.89 -15.23
N ILE A 202 -9.60 -7.76 -15.82
CA ILE A 202 -10.28 -7.76 -17.12
C ILE A 202 -9.34 -8.32 -18.22
N VAL A 203 -8.07 -7.88 -18.26
CA VAL A 203 -7.09 -8.36 -19.25
C VAL A 203 -6.83 -9.85 -19.07
N LEU A 204 -6.63 -10.31 -17.83
CA LEU A 204 -6.42 -11.72 -17.52
C LEU A 204 -7.61 -12.58 -17.91
N ASP A 205 -8.81 -12.13 -17.63
CA ASP A 205 -10.03 -12.89 -17.97
C ASP A 205 -10.28 -12.97 -19.46
N THR A 206 -10.03 -11.88 -20.18
CA THR A 206 -10.39 -11.77 -21.61
C THR A 206 -9.32 -12.32 -22.55
N TYR A 207 -8.06 -12.01 -22.27
CA TYR A 207 -6.97 -12.22 -23.24
C TYR A 207 -5.98 -13.31 -22.84
N ILE A 208 -5.83 -13.61 -21.55
CA ILE A 208 -4.85 -14.58 -21.09
C ILE A 208 -5.53 -15.94 -20.89
N GLN A 209 -5.12 -16.96 -21.65
CA GLN A 209 -5.69 -18.32 -21.58
C GLN A 209 -5.00 -19.21 -20.51
N ILE A 210 -4.05 -18.65 -19.76
CA ILE A 210 -3.26 -19.39 -18.78
C ILE A 210 -4.00 -19.40 -17.45
N THR A 211 -3.97 -20.52 -16.75
CA THR A 211 -4.51 -20.72 -15.39
C THR A 211 -3.41 -21.27 -14.47
N ASN A 212 -3.68 -21.33 -13.17
CA ASN A 212 -2.74 -21.80 -12.14
C ASN A 212 -1.43 -20.97 -12.07
N GLN A 213 -1.53 -19.67 -12.36
CA GLN A 213 -0.41 -18.74 -12.27
C GLN A 213 -0.44 -17.99 -10.95
N VAL A 214 0.74 -17.65 -10.43
CA VAL A 214 0.88 -16.63 -9.40
C VAL A 214 0.67 -15.26 -10.05
N LYS A 215 -0.17 -14.45 -9.43
CA LYS A 215 -0.44 -13.07 -9.81
C LYS A 215 0.07 -12.14 -8.73
N ARG A 216 0.91 -11.17 -9.07
CA ARG A 216 1.41 -10.13 -8.18
C ARG A 216 1.21 -8.76 -8.82
N THR A 217 0.48 -7.86 -8.15
CA THR A 217 0.22 -6.50 -8.65
C THR A 217 0.87 -5.47 -7.74
N PHE A 218 1.67 -4.57 -8.30
CA PHE A 218 2.35 -3.49 -7.58
C PHE A 218 2.68 -2.32 -8.50
N LEU A 219 2.96 -1.17 -7.90
CA LEU A 219 3.43 0.02 -8.59
C LEU A 219 4.96 0.08 -8.55
N THR A 220 5.57 0.36 -9.69
CA THR A 220 7.02 0.58 -9.77
C THR A 220 7.35 1.83 -10.59
N SER A 221 8.60 2.28 -10.56
CA SER A 221 9.03 3.35 -11.48
C SER A 221 9.32 2.78 -12.86
N GLY A 222 9.02 3.54 -13.91
CA GLY A 222 9.39 3.16 -15.28
C GLY A 222 10.90 2.95 -15.44
N ARG A 223 11.73 3.63 -14.64
CA ARG A 223 13.18 3.41 -14.60
C ARG A 223 13.52 2.03 -14.03
N THR A 224 13.00 1.70 -12.85
CA THR A 224 13.24 0.40 -12.20
C THR A 224 12.76 -0.74 -13.08
N LEU A 225 11.60 -0.58 -13.74
CA LEU A 225 11.10 -1.59 -14.68
C LEU A 225 12.04 -1.77 -15.87
N ARG A 226 12.55 -0.68 -16.47
CA ARG A 226 13.55 -0.78 -17.56
C ARG A 226 14.84 -1.45 -17.11
N GLU A 227 15.35 -1.12 -15.92
CA GLU A 227 16.53 -1.77 -15.35
C GLU A 227 16.29 -3.28 -15.15
N HIS A 228 15.10 -3.67 -14.69
CA HIS A 228 14.72 -5.07 -14.59
C HIS A 228 14.68 -5.76 -15.97
N ILE A 229 13.96 -5.19 -16.94
CA ILE A 229 13.86 -5.72 -18.30
C ILE A 229 15.25 -5.83 -18.96
N ALA A 230 16.14 -4.86 -18.77
CA ALA A 230 17.48 -4.89 -19.33
C ALA A 230 18.31 -6.08 -18.82
N ASN A 231 18.07 -6.51 -17.58
CA ASN A 231 18.75 -7.63 -16.93
C ASN A 231 18.02 -8.97 -17.06
N LEU A 232 16.86 -9.03 -17.72
CA LEU A 232 16.16 -10.28 -17.98
C LEU A 232 16.90 -11.11 -19.04
N HIS A 233 17.49 -12.22 -18.61
CA HIS A 233 18.19 -13.15 -19.51
C HIS A 233 17.27 -14.22 -20.12
N SER A 234 16.05 -14.36 -19.63
CA SER A 234 15.06 -15.35 -20.05
C SER A 234 14.32 -15.01 -21.36
N ILE A 235 14.43 -13.76 -21.83
CA ILE A 235 13.79 -13.28 -23.06
C ILE A 235 14.80 -13.07 -24.18
N SER A 236 14.34 -13.16 -25.44
CA SER A 236 15.21 -12.88 -26.61
C SER A 236 15.67 -11.41 -26.62
N ASN A 237 16.82 -11.15 -27.28
CA ASN A 237 17.32 -9.78 -27.43
C ASN A 237 16.33 -8.85 -28.12
N ASP A 238 15.63 -9.35 -29.16
CA ASP A 238 14.65 -8.55 -29.91
C ASP A 238 13.45 -8.20 -29.02
N ALA A 239 12.93 -9.15 -28.24
CA ALA A 239 11.86 -8.89 -27.27
C ALA A 239 12.31 -7.88 -26.20
N ARG A 240 13.54 -8.00 -25.69
CA ARG A 240 14.11 -7.07 -24.72
C ARG A 240 14.20 -5.65 -25.28
N ILE A 241 14.72 -5.49 -26.50
CA ILE A 241 14.81 -4.22 -27.19
C ILE A 241 13.42 -3.61 -27.38
N ALA A 242 12.46 -4.38 -27.87
CA ALA A 242 11.08 -3.93 -28.05
C ALA A 242 10.46 -3.42 -26.72
N LEU A 243 10.63 -4.17 -25.63
CA LEU A 243 10.13 -3.77 -24.31
C LEU A 243 10.81 -2.50 -23.78
N LEU A 244 12.12 -2.33 -24.01
CA LEU A 244 12.85 -1.13 -23.59
C LEU A 244 12.47 0.13 -24.36
N GLN A 245 11.94 -0.05 -25.59
CA GLN A 245 11.46 1.05 -26.43
C GLN A 245 10.05 1.54 -26.07
N ILE A 246 9.31 0.81 -25.22
CA ILE A 246 7.98 1.22 -24.76
C ILE A 246 8.10 2.55 -23.99
N ASP A 247 7.27 3.51 -24.35
CA ASP A 247 7.22 4.81 -23.68
C ASP A 247 6.48 4.66 -22.34
N LEU A 248 7.25 4.49 -21.26
CA LEU A 248 6.71 4.28 -19.91
C LEU A 248 6.55 5.58 -19.15
N PRO A 249 5.44 5.79 -18.43
CA PRO A 249 5.31 6.89 -17.51
C PRO A 249 6.32 6.78 -16.35
N LYS A 250 6.46 7.85 -15.56
CA LYS A 250 7.38 7.84 -14.41
C LYS A 250 7.06 6.72 -13.41
N PHE A 251 5.78 6.40 -13.23
CA PHE A 251 5.29 5.29 -12.43
C PHE A 251 4.30 4.48 -13.26
N VAL A 252 4.38 3.18 -13.15
CA VAL A 252 3.56 2.23 -13.88
C VAL A 252 3.11 1.10 -12.93
N TRP A 253 1.84 0.74 -13.03
CA TRP A 253 1.32 -0.46 -12.39
C TRP A 253 1.73 -1.66 -13.21
N VAL A 254 2.22 -2.66 -12.52
CA VAL A 254 2.67 -3.92 -13.12
C VAL A 254 1.88 -5.05 -12.48
N THR A 255 1.39 -5.97 -13.30
CA THR A 255 0.93 -7.28 -12.84
C THR A 255 1.83 -8.34 -13.44
N GLU A 256 2.58 -9.00 -12.58
CA GLU A 256 3.44 -10.14 -12.91
C GLU A 256 2.63 -11.42 -12.89
N LEU A 257 2.92 -12.31 -13.84
CA LEU A 257 2.41 -13.67 -13.89
C LEU A 257 3.59 -14.64 -13.99
N SER A 258 3.55 -15.68 -13.18
CA SER A 258 4.57 -16.72 -13.12
C SER A 258 3.92 -18.06 -12.77
N THR A 259 4.53 -19.17 -13.14
CA THR A 259 4.26 -20.41 -12.43
C THR A 259 4.74 -20.30 -10.97
N ILE A 260 4.28 -21.18 -10.11
CA ILE A 260 4.73 -21.17 -8.70
C ILE A 260 6.25 -21.35 -8.62
N ASP A 261 6.79 -22.30 -9.39
CA ASP A 261 8.22 -22.60 -9.39
C ASP A 261 9.06 -21.41 -9.91
N GLU A 262 8.59 -20.71 -10.94
CA GLU A 262 9.23 -19.47 -11.42
C GLU A 262 9.19 -18.38 -10.36
N PHE A 263 8.03 -18.20 -9.71
CA PHE A 263 7.86 -17.17 -8.67
C PHE A 263 8.77 -17.42 -7.45
N GLU A 264 8.90 -18.67 -7.00
CA GLU A 264 9.80 -19.07 -5.91
C GLU A 264 11.27 -18.80 -6.26
N ASN A 265 11.63 -18.84 -7.53
CA ASN A 265 12.98 -18.57 -8.05
C ASN A 265 13.20 -17.14 -8.58
N ASP A 266 12.37 -16.18 -8.21
CA ASP A 266 12.45 -14.77 -8.67
C ASP A 266 12.37 -14.59 -10.19
N MET A 267 11.70 -15.52 -10.89
CA MET A 267 11.48 -15.44 -12.31
C MET A 267 10.05 -14.96 -12.64
N VAL A 268 9.93 -14.20 -13.70
CA VAL A 268 8.65 -13.70 -14.22
C VAL A 268 8.45 -14.21 -15.63
N ASN A 269 7.26 -14.78 -15.91
CA ASN A 269 6.92 -15.29 -17.22
C ASN A 269 6.26 -14.20 -18.10
N SER A 270 5.34 -13.45 -17.54
CA SER A 270 4.57 -12.44 -18.26
C SER A 270 4.34 -11.19 -17.44
N LEU A 271 4.27 -10.04 -18.11
CA LEU A 271 4.01 -8.74 -17.51
C LEU A 271 2.79 -8.09 -18.20
N LEU A 272 1.89 -7.54 -17.37
CA LEU A 272 0.87 -6.59 -17.78
C LEU A 272 1.29 -5.21 -17.25
N LEU A 273 1.28 -4.20 -18.13
CA LEU A 273 1.67 -2.82 -17.84
C LEU A 273 0.48 -1.88 -17.98
#